data_28931e3da212ddba41a535c0fc581278
#
_entry.id   28931e3da212ddba41a535c0fc581278
#
_cell.length_a   1.000
_cell.length_b   1.000
_cell.length_c   1.000
_cell.angle_alpha   90.00
_cell.angle_beta   90.00
_cell.angle_gamma   90.00
#
_symmetry.space_group_name_H-M   'P 1'
#
loop_
_entity.id
_entity.type
_entity.pdbx_description
1 polymer ?
#
loop_
_entity_poly.entity_id
_entity_poly.type
_entity_poly.pdbx_seq_one_letter_code
_entity_poly.pdbx_strand_id
1 'polypeptide(L)'
;MTRNEVLELIRSHLAEELEVDPSRIQDDTRFKEDLEADSLDLVALVQELEDQSGVRIPDEDAVKITTVGQAADYVATRLEPSEAQA
;
A
#
# COMPACT_ATOMS: atom_id res chain seq x y z
N MET A 1 3.40 -1.32 -13.50
CA MET A 1 3.90 -1.10 -12.12
C MET A 1 4.22 -2.45 -11.50
N THR A 2 5.37 -2.56 -10.87
CA THR A 2 5.78 -3.80 -10.22
C THR A 2 5.44 -3.75 -8.74
N ARG A 3 5.53 -4.92 -8.07
CA ARG A 3 5.31 -4.96 -6.63
C ARG A 3 6.26 -4.02 -5.90
N ASN A 4 7.50 -3.96 -6.36
CA ASN A 4 8.49 -3.09 -5.75
C ASN A 4 8.10 -1.64 -5.89
N GLU A 5 7.56 -1.26 -7.02
CA GLU A 5 7.10 0.10 -7.23
C GLU A 5 5.90 0.41 -6.34
N VAL A 6 5.01 -0.55 -6.17
CA VAL A 6 3.87 -0.38 -5.26
C VAL A 6 4.38 -0.20 -3.84
N LEU A 7 5.36 -1.01 -3.45
CA LEU A 7 5.92 -0.92 -2.11
C LEU A 7 6.54 0.46 -1.86
N GLU A 8 7.27 0.98 -2.86
CA GLU A 8 7.87 2.31 -2.73
C GLU A 8 6.80 3.40 -2.67
N LEU A 9 5.72 3.22 -3.40
CA LEU A 9 4.61 4.17 -3.36
C LEU A 9 4.01 4.20 -1.95
N ILE A 10 3.78 3.02 -1.38
CA ILE A 10 3.24 2.94 -0.03
C ILE A 10 4.20 3.59 0.96
N ARG A 11 5.47 3.27 0.84
CA ARG A 11 6.48 3.81 1.75
C ARG A 11 6.53 5.33 1.68
N SER A 12 6.55 5.88 0.47
CA SER A 12 6.61 7.32 0.29
C SER A 12 5.38 8.01 0.87
N HIS A 13 4.23 7.44 0.60
CA HIS A 13 2.98 8.03 1.08
C HIS A 13 2.92 8.05 2.60
N LEU A 14 3.24 6.92 3.21
CA LEU A 14 3.16 6.82 4.67
C LEU A 14 4.24 7.64 5.35
N ALA A 15 5.43 7.69 4.77
CA ALA A 15 6.50 8.48 5.35
C ALA A 15 6.09 9.95 5.43
N GLU A 16 5.45 10.44 4.39
CA GLU A 16 4.98 11.82 4.33
C GLU A 16 3.78 12.03 5.24
N GLU A 17 2.81 11.14 5.14
CA GLU A 17 1.56 11.27 5.87
C GLU A 17 1.79 11.18 7.39
N LEU A 18 2.62 10.26 7.82
CA LEU A 18 2.84 10.00 9.23
C LEU A 18 4.12 10.64 9.76
N GLU A 19 4.87 11.29 8.89
CA GLU A 19 6.12 11.95 9.25
C GLU A 19 7.09 10.98 9.91
N VAL A 20 7.25 9.81 9.31
CA VAL A 20 8.18 8.80 9.78
C VAL A 20 9.25 8.59 8.73
N ASP A 21 10.39 8.06 9.18
CA ASP A 21 11.49 7.73 8.29
C ASP A 21 11.07 6.57 7.37
N PRO A 22 11.24 6.71 6.04
CA PRO A 22 10.87 5.62 5.14
C PRO A 22 11.55 4.30 5.47
N SER A 23 12.74 4.33 6.04
CA SER A 23 13.45 3.10 6.37
C SER A 23 12.75 2.28 7.45
N ARG A 24 11.83 2.89 8.18
CA ARG A 24 11.05 2.18 9.19
C ARG A 24 9.88 1.39 8.59
N ILE A 25 9.60 1.63 7.31
CA ILE A 25 8.43 1.04 6.66
C ILE A 25 8.92 -0.13 5.81
N GLN A 26 8.64 -1.35 6.25
CA GLN A 26 9.09 -2.56 5.59
C GLN A 26 7.89 -3.47 5.32
N ASP A 27 8.15 -4.61 4.67
CA ASP A 27 7.08 -5.52 4.28
C ASP A 27 6.24 -5.96 5.48
N ASP A 28 6.86 -6.26 6.59
CA ASP A 28 6.15 -6.78 7.75
C ASP A 28 5.68 -5.68 8.70
N THR A 29 5.89 -4.43 8.34
CA THR A 29 5.43 -3.31 9.18
C THR A 29 3.91 -3.29 9.21
N ARG A 30 3.35 -3.24 10.40
CA ARG A 30 1.90 -3.20 10.58
C ARG A 30 1.45 -1.76 10.65
N PHE A 31 0.35 -1.46 9.95
CA PHE A 31 -0.11 -0.08 9.86
C PHE A 31 -0.50 0.49 11.21
N LYS A 32 -1.30 -0.26 11.97
CA LYS A 32 -1.82 0.27 13.23
C LYS A 32 -0.85 0.09 14.38
N GLU A 33 -0.29 -1.11 14.51
CA GLU A 33 0.56 -1.42 15.66
C GLU A 33 1.93 -0.78 15.57
N ASP A 34 2.51 -0.76 14.37
CA ASP A 34 3.88 -0.29 14.22
C ASP A 34 3.96 1.18 13.83
N LEU A 35 3.02 1.65 13.02
CA LEU A 35 3.02 3.03 12.53
C LEU A 35 1.96 3.89 13.20
N GLU A 36 1.08 3.28 13.96
CA GLU A 36 -0.02 3.97 14.64
C GLU A 36 -0.90 4.76 13.67
N ALA A 37 -1.06 4.22 12.47
CA ALA A 37 -1.93 4.82 11.48
C ALA A 37 -3.38 4.59 11.87
N ASP A 38 -4.20 5.63 11.71
CA ASP A 38 -5.61 5.46 12.01
C ASP A 38 -6.40 5.21 10.72
N SER A 39 -7.71 5.10 10.86
CA SER A 39 -8.56 4.76 9.73
C SER A 39 -8.47 5.76 8.60
N LEU A 40 -8.35 7.03 8.92
CA LEU A 40 -8.26 8.07 7.88
C LEU A 40 -6.96 7.96 7.11
N ASP A 41 -5.88 7.64 7.81
CA ASP A 41 -4.59 7.44 7.14
C ASP A 41 -4.67 6.29 6.16
N LEU A 42 -5.36 5.21 6.55
CA LEU A 42 -5.48 4.04 5.70
C LEU A 42 -6.39 4.29 4.51
N VAL A 43 -7.46 5.06 4.70
CA VAL A 43 -8.33 5.43 3.60
C VAL A 43 -7.56 6.26 2.57
N ALA A 44 -6.74 7.20 3.05
CA ALA A 44 -5.95 8.03 2.14
C ALA A 44 -4.95 7.17 1.37
N LEU A 45 -4.33 6.20 2.04
CA LEU A 45 -3.39 5.30 1.37
C LEU A 45 -4.09 4.48 0.30
N VAL A 46 -5.26 3.93 0.64
CA VAL A 46 -6.01 3.13 -0.32
C VAL A 46 -6.35 3.95 -1.56
N GLN A 47 -6.80 5.18 -1.36
CA GLN A 47 -7.14 6.05 -2.50
C GLN A 47 -5.92 6.33 -3.35
N GLU A 48 -4.79 6.58 -2.71
CA GLU A 48 -3.56 6.83 -3.47
C GLU A 48 -3.16 5.61 -4.29
N LEU A 49 -3.28 4.43 -3.70
CA LEU A 49 -2.96 3.20 -4.41
C LEU A 49 -3.89 2.98 -5.58
N GLU A 50 -5.18 3.26 -5.40
CA GLU A 50 -6.14 3.12 -6.48
C GLU A 50 -5.83 4.09 -7.61
N ASP A 51 -5.50 5.33 -7.26
CA ASP A 51 -5.22 6.35 -8.26
C ASP A 51 -3.97 6.02 -9.07
N GLN A 52 -2.93 5.59 -8.39
CA GLN A 52 -1.65 5.37 -9.05
C GLN A 52 -1.59 4.06 -9.81
N SER A 53 -2.24 3.04 -9.30
CA SER A 53 -2.14 1.70 -9.91
C SER A 53 -3.32 1.37 -10.82
N GLY A 54 -4.44 2.06 -10.62
CA GLY A 54 -5.66 1.72 -11.33
C GLY A 54 -6.35 0.48 -10.78
N VAL A 55 -5.84 -0.08 -9.70
CA VAL A 55 -6.42 -1.26 -9.07
C VAL A 55 -7.50 -0.84 -8.10
N ARG A 56 -8.60 -1.58 -8.09
CA ARG A 56 -9.70 -1.30 -7.20
C ARG A 56 -9.51 -2.04 -5.89
N ILE A 57 -9.69 -1.33 -4.78
CA ILE A 57 -9.55 -1.92 -3.44
C ILE A 57 -10.84 -1.69 -2.67
N PRO A 58 -11.79 -2.65 -2.72
CA PRO A 58 -13.02 -2.51 -1.96
C PRO A 58 -12.77 -2.44 -0.47
N ASP A 59 -13.67 -1.76 0.24
CA ASP A 59 -13.54 -1.60 1.69
C ASP A 59 -13.39 -2.94 2.39
N GLU A 60 -14.17 -3.93 1.97
CA GLU A 60 -14.13 -5.25 2.61
C GLU A 60 -12.78 -5.91 2.48
N ASP A 61 -12.05 -5.61 1.41
CA ASP A 61 -10.70 -6.14 1.24
C ASP A 61 -9.68 -5.29 1.99
N ALA A 62 -9.91 -3.98 2.00
CA ALA A 62 -8.99 -3.07 2.66
C ALA A 62 -8.86 -3.37 4.15
N VAL A 63 -9.97 -3.76 4.79
CA VAL A 63 -9.93 -4.04 6.24
C VAL A 63 -9.11 -5.28 6.57
N LYS A 64 -8.86 -6.14 5.58
CA LYS A 64 -8.06 -7.34 5.79
C LYS A 64 -6.58 -7.09 5.61
N ILE A 65 -6.23 -5.94 5.07
CA ILE A 65 -4.83 -5.59 4.82
C ILE A 65 -4.29 -4.91 6.08
N THR A 66 -3.39 -5.59 6.76
CA THR A 66 -2.88 -5.08 8.03
C THR A 66 -1.40 -4.72 8.00
N THR A 67 -0.67 -5.18 6.99
CA THR A 67 0.75 -4.86 6.85
C THR A 67 1.04 -4.23 5.51
N VAL A 68 2.18 -3.55 5.44
CA VAL A 68 2.63 -2.92 4.20
C VAL A 68 2.79 -3.95 3.09
N GLY A 69 3.40 -5.09 3.41
CA GLY A 69 3.58 -6.15 2.43
C GLY A 69 2.28 -6.70 1.89
N GLN A 70 1.28 -6.83 2.75
CA GLN A 70 -0.03 -7.31 2.30
C GLN A 70 -0.64 -6.33 1.31
N ALA A 71 -0.50 -5.03 1.56
CA ALA A 71 -1.02 -4.03 0.64
C ALA A 71 -0.30 -4.11 -0.70
N ALA A 72 1.02 -4.24 -0.67
CA ALA A 72 1.79 -4.34 -1.90
C ALA A 72 1.41 -5.59 -2.68
N ASP A 73 1.26 -6.71 -1.98
CA ASP A 73 0.87 -7.97 -2.63
C ASP A 73 -0.52 -7.87 -3.25
N TYR A 74 -1.44 -7.27 -2.52
CA TYR A 74 -2.81 -7.12 -3.02
C TYR A 74 -2.83 -6.37 -4.35
N VAL A 75 -2.16 -5.22 -4.37
CA VAL A 75 -2.14 -4.41 -5.59
C VAL A 75 -1.39 -5.11 -6.70
N ALA A 76 -0.21 -5.66 -6.38
CA ALA A 76 0.61 -6.31 -7.39
C ALA A 76 -0.11 -7.49 -8.03
N THR A 77 -0.86 -8.24 -7.24
CA THR A 77 -1.60 -9.40 -7.75
C THR A 77 -2.68 -8.98 -8.74
N ARG A 78 -3.21 -7.78 -8.58
CA ARG A 78 -4.31 -7.30 -9.41
C ARG A 78 -3.87 -6.38 -10.54
N LEU A 79 -2.58 -6.10 -10.65
CA LEU A 79 -2.08 -5.32 -11.76
C LEU A 79 -2.23 -6.11 -13.04
N GLU A 80 -2.37 -5.40 -14.17
CA GLU A 80 -2.57 -6.04 -15.46
C GLU A 80 -1.37 -6.90 -15.81
N PRO A 81 -1.55 -8.21 -15.90
CA PRO A 81 -0.43 -9.09 -16.22
C PRO A 81 0.06 -8.91 -17.65
N SER A 82 -0.72 -8.28 -18.49
CA SER A 82 -0.30 -8.07 -19.89
C SER A 82 1.01 -7.28 -19.95
N GLU A 83 1.28 -6.49 -18.95
CA GLU A 83 2.53 -5.74 -18.92
C GLU A 83 3.73 -6.67 -18.82
N ALA A 84 3.56 -7.73 -18.09
CA ALA A 84 4.64 -8.68 -17.93
C ALA A 84 4.86 -9.52 -19.17
N GLN A 85 3.83 -9.65 -19.95
CA GLN A 85 3.94 -10.45 -21.17
C GLN A 85 4.28 -9.64 -22.39
N ALA A 86 4.13 -8.37 -22.29
CA ALA A 86 4.35 -7.52 -23.46
C ALA A 86 5.78 -7.59 -23.96
#